data_ec81895cbace39381a58a1d4dbd188b6
#
_entry.id   ec81895cbace39381a58a1d4dbd188b6
#
_cell.length_a   1.000
_cell.length_b   1.000
_cell.length_c   1.000
_cell.angle_alpha   90.00
_cell.angle_beta   90.00
_cell.angle_gamma   90.00
#
_symmetry.space_group_name_H-M   'P 1'
#
loop_
_entity.id
_entity.type
_entity.pdbx_description
1 polymer ?
#
loop_
_entity_poly.entity_id
_entity_poly.type
_entity_poly.pdbx_seq_one_letter_code
_entity_poly.pdbx_strand_id
1 'polypeptide(L)'
;MDMKKFLTILVLLATAVFAQAKTLVVYYSYTNNVHRIVTELCSQIEADAIRVEPAEKGLDYAANNYAIGSALISAIRNDPNNPDSYPAIDPVNVDFDEYDTIIIGVPLWWSNMAAPMQTFLFNNGSKKAGKNIGLIVSSASTGISGVESDARRLVPNGKFLTPSLWIRSSQTSNAATQITSWLKAIDFSSLSTPDMTNNQINIAVAGGTTLTATLSDNSSAKALLKLLEAGPVTINMHDYANMEKVGSLPESLPRNDMYFTAQPGDLVLYLGNQFVIYYDNNTYNFTRLGKINGNYSGGELKSILGNGNVVITLSVSDSNGIHDFAADTSSSNESNVYNISGQRVSVKDNLPKGVYILQSAEGPKKVIR
;
A
#
# COMPACT_ATOMS: atom_id res chain seq x y z
N MET A 1 44.31 -41.26 -0.90
CA MET A 1 43.87 -40.50 0.27
C MET A 1 43.03 -39.32 -0.28
N ASP A 2 41.74 -39.62 -0.48
CA ASP A 2 40.82 -38.70 -1.15
C ASP A 2 40.17 -37.78 -0.12
N MET A 3 40.46 -36.49 -0.28
CA MET A 3 39.84 -35.43 0.51
C MET A 3 38.53 -34.99 -0.15
N LYS A 4 37.40 -35.48 0.36
CA LYS A 4 36.07 -35.04 -0.06
C LYS A 4 35.88 -33.58 0.26
N LYS A 5 35.74 -32.73 -0.76
CA LYS A 5 35.36 -31.35 -0.64
C LYS A 5 33.88 -31.25 -0.24
N PHE A 6 33.59 -30.90 1.00
CA PHE A 6 32.26 -30.49 1.42
C PHE A 6 31.96 -29.11 0.82
N LEU A 7 31.07 -29.05 -0.15
CA LEU A 7 30.49 -27.81 -0.67
C LEU A 7 29.31 -27.43 0.23
N THR A 8 29.55 -26.51 1.16
CA THR A 8 28.49 -25.94 1.99
C THR A 8 27.72 -24.94 1.12
N ILE A 9 26.54 -25.32 0.66
CA ILE A 9 25.59 -24.40 0.01
C ILE A 9 24.96 -23.56 1.13
N LEU A 10 25.40 -22.30 1.23
CA LEU A 10 24.78 -21.29 2.07
C LEU A 10 23.47 -20.86 1.36
N VAL A 11 22.35 -21.43 1.79
CA VAL A 11 21.02 -20.97 1.37
C VAL A 11 20.79 -19.64 2.09
N LEU A 12 21.00 -18.52 1.39
CA LEU A 12 20.48 -17.23 1.84
C LEU A 12 18.94 -17.31 1.76
N LEU A 13 18.32 -17.51 2.93
CA LEU A 13 16.90 -17.18 3.08
C LEU A 13 16.79 -15.65 2.98
N ALA A 14 16.47 -15.15 1.79
CA ALA A 14 15.94 -13.82 1.65
C ALA A 14 14.55 -13.83 2.31
N THR A 15 14.46 -13.38 3.55
CA THR A 15 13.17 -13.03 4.15
C THR A 15 12.63 -11.86 3.35
N ALA A 16 11.66 -12.10 2.47
CA ALA A 16 10.91 -11.03 1.84
C ALA A 16 10.21 -10.24 2.96
N VAL A 17 10.73 -9.07 3.27
CA VAL A 17 10.05 -8.11 4.13
C VAL A 17 8.89 -7.58 3.32
N PHE A 18 7.70 -8.08 3.64
CA PHE A 18 6.46 -7.60 3.01
C PHE A 18 6.27 -6.13 3.36
N ALA A 19 6.22 -5.27 2.34
CA ALA A 19 5.88 -3.88 2.52
C ALA A 19 4.39 -3.78 2.88
N GLN A 20 4.11 -3.81 4.19
CA GLN A 20 2.79 -3.46 4.70
C GLN A 20 2.57 -1.98 4.45
N ALA A 21 1.36 -1.58 3.98
CA ALA A 21 1.01 -0.17 3.87
C ALA A 21 1.26 0.49 5.24
N LYS A 22 2.41 1.18 5.34
CA LYS A 22 2.89 1.71 6.61
C LYS A 22 2.21 3.03 6.90
N THR A 23 1.85 3.21 8.16
CA THR A 23 1.35 4.49 8.67
C THR A 23 2.39 5.16 9.55
N LEU A 24 2.67 6.42 9.26
CA LEU A 24 3.49 7.28 10.10
C LEU A 24 2.60 8.29 10.84
N VAL A 25 2.75 8.40 12.14
CA VAL A 25 2.16 9.48 12.93
C VAL A 25 3.25 10.49 13.28
N VAL A 26 3.18 11.70 12.74
CA VAL A 26 4.07 12.79 13.11
C VAL A 26 3.30 13.79 13.93
N TYR A 27 3.79 14.12 15.12
CA TYR A 27 3.04 15.00 16.00
C TYR A 27 3.93 15.96 16.81
N TYR A 28 3.34 17.10 17.15
CA TYR A 28 3.86 18.02 18.16
C TYR A 28 2.90 18.12 19.32
N SER A 29 3.41 18.21 20.56
CA SER A 29 2.56 18.34 21.75
C SER A 29 3.23 19.20 22.80
N TYR A 30 2.64 20.36 23.11
CA TYR A 30 3.13 21.26 24.18
C TYR A 30 2.63 20.83 25.56
N THR A 31 1.33 20.65 25.73
CA THR A 31 0.68 20.30 27.02
C THR A 31 0.38 18.82 27.18
N ASN A 32 1.02 17.96 26.41
CA ASN A 32 0.80 16.51 26.34
C ASN A 32 -0.60 16.03 25.92
N ASN A 33 -1.53 16.91 25.55
CA ASN A 33 -2.84 16.50 25.07
C ASN A 33 -2.74 15.72 23.75
N VAL A 34 -2.02 16.25 22.76
CA VAL A 34 -1.79 15.56 21.48
C VAL A 34 -1.00 14.27 21.69
N HIS A 35 -0.01 14.27 22.57
CA HIS A 35 0.74 13.05 22.90
C HIS A 35 -0.18 11.93 23.42
N ARG A 36 -1.10 12.24 24.33
CA ARG A 36 -2.09 11.26 24.84
C ARG A 36 -3.00 10.74 23.73
N ILE A 37 -3.47 11.64 22.86
CA ILE A 37 -4.30 11.27 21.70
C ILE A 37 -3.54 10.34 20.76
N VAL A 38 -2.28 10.67 20.44
CA VAL A 38 -1.43 9.85 19.56
C VAL A 38 -1.09 8.50 20.21
N THR A 39 -0.80 8.45 21.50
CA THR A 39 -0.59 7.18 22.23
C THR A 39 -1.83 6.29 22.13
N GLU A 40 -3.01 6.86 22.31
CA GLU A 40 -4.27 6.14 22.16
C GLU A 40 -4.51 5.69 20.72
N LEU A 41 -4.21 6.53 19.72
CA LEU A 41 -4.29 6.14 18.31
C LEU A 41 -3.40 4.93 18.00
N CYS A 42 -2.12 4.97 18.42
CA CYS A 42 -1.16 3.88 18.18
C CYS A 42 -1.51 2.60 18.97
N SER A 43 -2.42 2.65 19.94
CA SER A 43 -2.99 1.45 20.55
C SER A 43 -4.08 0.79 19.70
N GLN A 44 -4.69 1.54 18.75
CA GLN A 44 -5.78 1.08 17.90
C GLN A 44 -5.33 0.76 16.46
N ILE A 45 -4.19 1.29 16.01
CA ILE A 45 -3.62 1.03 14.68
C ILE A 45 -2.14 0.72 14.77
N GLU A 46 -1.62 -0.06 13.83
CA GLU A 46 -0.18 -0.23 13.66
C GLU A 46 0.39 1.01 12.95
N ALA A 47 1.28 1.74 13.64
CA ALA A 47 1.90 2.95 13.11
C ALA A 47 3.21 3.27 13.82
N ASP A 48 4.17 3.78 13.05
CA ASP A 48 5.34 4.43 13.61
C ASP A 48 4.99 5.82 14.10
N ALA A 49 5.50 6.25 15.27
CA ALA A 49 5.19 7.56 15.82
C ALA A 49 6.45 8.40 16.06
N ILE A 50 6.46 9.62 15.54
CA ILE A 50 7.57 10.56 15.69
C ILE A 50 7.05 11.86 16.30
N ARG A 51 7.67 12.28 17.39
CA ARG A 51 7.40 13.56 18.02
C ARG A 51 8.37 14.62 17.49
N VAL A 52 7.82 15.73 17.01
CA VAL A 52 8.56 16.92 16.62
C VAL A 52 8.90 17.69 17.91
N GLU A 53 10.17 18.00 18.09
CA GLU A 53 10.64 18.78 19.24
C GLU A 53 11.25 20.09 18.79
N PRO A 54 10.99 21.21 19.47
CA PRO A 54 11.72 22.46 19.27
C PRO A 54 13.23 22.26 19.54
N ALA A 55 14.09 22.88 18.73
CA ALA A 55 15.52 22.81 18.94
C ALA A 55 15.94 23.51 20.25
N GLU A 56 15.32 24.65 20.56
CA GLU A 56 15.50 25.33 21.84
C GLU A 56 14.67 24.63 22.91
N LYS A 57 15.36 24.07 23.91
CA LYS A 57 14.71 23.32 24.99
C LYS A 57 14.29 24.22 26.14
N GLY A 58 13.22 23.83 26.80
CA GLY A 58 12.74 24.51 28.02
C GLY A 58 12.00 25.82 27.75
N LEU A 59 11.66 26.13 26.48
CA LEU A 59 10.82 27.28 26.17
C LEU A 59 9.43 27.13 26.80
N ASP A 60 9.07 28.11 27.63
CA ASP A 60 7.69 28.22 28.12
C ASP A 60 6.87 29.09 27.17
N TYR A 61 6.18 28.45 26.25
CA TYR A 61 5.30 29.13 25.30
C TYR A 61 4.10 29.81 25.95
N ALA A 62 3.78 29.48 27.22
CA ALA A 62 2.72 30.11 28.00
C ALA A 62 3.19 31.35 28.77
N ALA A 63 4.50 31.53 28.94
CA ALA A 63 5.06 32.68 29.64
C ALA A 63 4.66 34.01 28.96
N ASN A 64 4.55 35.06 29.77
CA ASN A 64 4.23 36.43 29.31
C ASN A 64 2.96 36.46 28.43
N ASN A 65 1.90 35.82 28.87
CA ASN A 65 0.63 35.74 28.13
C ASN A 65 0.82 35.15 26.71
N TYR A 66 1.60 34.06 26.59
CA TYR A 66 1.87 33.35 25.34
C TYR A 66 2.62 34.20 24.28
N ALA A 67 3.44 35.15 24.71
CA ALA A 67 4.12 36.08 23.80
C ALA A 67 4.98 35.41 22.75
N ILE A 68 5.75 34.34 23.16
CA ILE A 68 6.63 33.60 22.25
C ILE A 68 5.80 32.92 21.14
N GLY A 69 4.81 32.11 21.53
CA GLY A 69 3.96 31.40 20.57
C GLY A 69 3.20 32.33 19.63
N SER A 70 2.70 33.46 20.16
CA SER A 70 2.02 34.49 19.36
C SER A 70 2.95 35.13 18.32
N ALA A 71 4.19 35.47 18.72
CA ALA A 71 5.19 36.05 17.82
C ALA A 71 5.55 35.06 16.68
N LEU A 72 5.75 33.79 16.98
CA LEU A 72 6.05 32.74 15.98
C LEU A 72 4.91 32.59 14.96
N ILE A 73 3.66 32.51 15.41
CA ILE A 73 2.51 32.42 14.50
C ILE A 73 2.38 33.67 13.66
N SER A 74 2.64 34.87 14.22
CA SER A 74 2.61 36.12 13.49
C SER A 74 3.70 36.21 12.44
N ALA A 75 4.92 35.76 12.73
CA ALA A 75 6.02 35.72 11.77
C ALA A 75 5.66 34.83 10.55
N ILE A 76 5.16 33.61 10.79
CA ILE A 76 4.76 32.69 9.72
C ILE A 76 3.60 33.26 8.89
N ARG A 77 2.61 33.88 9.52
CA ARG A 77 1.48 34.52 8.80
C ARG A 77 1.93 35.66 7.89
N ASN A 78 2.87 36.48 8.37
CA ASN A 78 3.34 37.67 7.65
C ASN A 78 4.22 37.27 6.44
N ASP A 79 5.02 36.24 6.56
CA ASP A 79 5.89 35.75 5.49
C ASP A 79 5.99 34.23 5.48
N PRO A 80 4.96 33.52 4.97
CA PRO A 80 4.85 32.07 5.04
C PRO A 80 5.82 31.33 4.10
N ASN A 81 6.49 32.03 3.19
CA ASN A 81 7.46 31.43 2.28
C ASN A 81 8.91 31.64 2.71
N ASN A 82 9.15 32.46 3.73
CA ASN A 82 10.48 32.71 4.26
C ASN A 82 10.86 31.68 5.32
N PRO A 83 11.94 30.89 5.11
CA PRO A 83 12.42 29.91 6.11
C PRO A 83 12.67 30.52 7.49
N ASP A 84 13.11 31.80 7.55
CA ASP A 84 13.43 32.46 8.81
C ASP A 84 12.16 32.78 9.65
N SER A 85 10.97 32.67 9.08
CA SER A 85 9.71 32.79 9.80
C SER A 85 9.38 31.59 10.68
N TYR A 86 10.07 30.46 10.46
CA TYR A 86 9.79 29.20 11.11
C TYR A 86 10.80 28.89 12.23
N PRO A 87 10.35 28.56 13.47
CA PRO A 87 11.27 28.23 14.56
C PRO A 87 12.06 26.96 14.24
N ALA A 88 13.30 26.91 14.72
CA ALA A 88 14.13 25.72 14.59
C ALA A 88 13.52 24.53 15.37
N ILE A 89 13.63 23.34 14.78
CA ILE A 89 13.25 22.06 15.39
C ILE A 89 14.44 21.10 15.38
N ASP A 90 14.41 20.08 16.23
CA ASP A 90 15.36 18.98 16.14
C ASP A 90 15.27 18.29 14.76
N PRO A 91 16.39 17.79 14.22
CA PRO A 91 16.37 17.04 12.98
C PRO A 91 15.47 15.81 13.07
N VAL A 92 14.56 15.66 12.13
CA VAL A 92 13.71 14.48 11.98
C VAL A 92 14.17 13.70 10.76
N ASN A 93 14.81 12.56 11.01
CA ASN A 93 15.29 11.66 9.95
C ASN A 93 14.24 10.57 9.71
N VAL A 94 13.54 10.67 8.60
CA VAL A 94 12.49 9.72 8.19
C VAL A 94 12.59 9.53 6.69
N ASP A 95 12.55 8.29 6.25
CA ASP A 95 12.30 7.95 4.85
C ASP A 95 10.77 7.91 4.63
N PHE A 96 10.24 8.96 4.03
CA PHE A 96 8.81 9.05 3.77
C PHE A 96 8.33 8.08 2.69
N ASP A 97 9.22 7.54 1.88
CA ASP A 97 8.84 6.60 0.81
C ASP A 97 8.40 5.25 1.37
N GLU A 98 8.76 4.95 2.62
CA GLU A 98 8.26 3.77 3.32
C GLU A 98 6.78 3.84 3.76
N TYR A 99 6.14 5.01 3.70
CA TYR A 99 4.79 5.23 4.27
C TYR A 99 3.78 5.64 3.21
N ASP A 100 2.60 5.03 3.24
CA ASP A 100 1.46 5.34 2.36
C ASP A 100 0.51 6.34 3.01
N THR A 101 0.43 6.31 4.33
CA THR A 101 -0.42 7.20 5.14
C THR A 101 0.40 7.93 6.17
N ILE A 102 0.20 9.25 6.26
CA ILE A 102 0.83 10.10 7.28
C ILE A 102 -0.27 10.79 8.07
N ILE A 103 -0.30 10.55 9.39
CA ILE A 103 -1.22 11.23 10.30
C ILE A 103 -0.47 12.34 11.01
N ILE A 104 -0.97 13.56 10.91
CA ILE A 104 -0.39 14.77 11.50
C ILE A 104 -1.17 15.09 12.77
N GLY A 105 -0.51 15.00 13.94
CA GLY A 105 -1.08 15.33 15.24
C GLY A 105 -0.57 16.69 15.76
N VAL A 106 -1.46 17.67 16.05
CA VAL A 106 -0.98 19.00 16.38
C VAL A 106 -1.95 19.77 17.30
N PRO A 107 -1.44 20.61 18.23
CA PRO A 107 -2.28 21.58 18.92
C PRO A 107 -2.54 22.81 18.04
N LEU A 108 -3.69 23.43 18.26
CA LEU A 108 -4.05 24.69 17.63
C LEU A 108 -3.48 25.86 18.45
N TRP A 109 -2.76 26.76 17.80
CA TRP A 109 -2.26 28.03 18.32
C TRP A 109 -2.81 29.20 17.50
N TRP A 110 -3.57 30.11 18.15
CA TRP A 110 -4.17 31.31 17.49
C TRP A 110 -4.85 30.98 16.16
N SER A 111 -5.71 29.99 16.19
CA SER A 111 -6.44 29.45 15.03
C SER A 111 -5.57 28.82 13.92
N ASN A 112 -4.27 28.69 14.12
CA ASN A 112 -3.33 28.07 13.21
C ASN A 112 -2.75 26.77 13.78
N MET A 113 -2.04 26.06 12.95
CA MET A 113 -1.18 24.95 13.36
C MET A 113 -0.04 25.47 14.24
N ALA A 114 0.30 24.76 15.33
CA ALA A 114 1.44 25.14 16.18
C ALA A 114 2.74 25.26 15.38
N ALA A 115 3.50 26.32 15.63
CA ALA A 115 4.67 26.71 14.84
C ALA A 115 5.71 25.59 14.64
N PRO A 116 6.10 24.77 15.65
CA PRO A 116 7.06 23.67 15.42
C PRO A 116 6.58 22.63 14.38
N MET A 117 5.27 22.34 14.33
CA MET A 117 4.74 21.46 13.32
C MET A 117 4.70 22.11 11.94
N GLN A 118 4.42 23.42 11.88
CA GLN A 118 4.52 24.15 10.60
C GLN A 118 5.95 24.11 10.06
N THR A 119 6.99 24.25 10.91
CA THR A 119 8.40 24.08 10.51
C THR A 119 8.66 22.69 9.92
N PHE A 120 8.20 21.63 10.60
CA PHE A 120 8.37 20.27 10.11
C PHE A 120 7.74 20.08 8.72
N LEU A 121 6.52 20.59 8.54
CA LEU A 121 5.82 20.46 7.25
C LEU A 121 6.44 21.35 6.17
N PHE A 122 6.89 22.56 6.51
CA PHE A 122 7.60 23.44 5.58
C PHE A 122 8.85 22.77 5.01
N ASN A 123 9.63 22.11 5.86
CA ASN A 123 10.87 21.43 5.47
C ASN A 123 10.63 20.10 4.69
N ASN A 124 9.48 19.46 4.88
CA ASN A 124 9.25 18.09 4.41
C ASN A 124 7.94 17.89 3.62
N GLY A 125 7.12 18.93 3.43
CA GLY A 125 5.77 18.77 2.87
C GLY A 125 5.73 18.23 1.45
N SER A 126 6.69 18.62 0.61
CA SER A 126 6.81 18.12 -0.76
C SER A 126 7.06 16.60 -0.84
N LYS A 127 7.74 16.02 0.15
CA LYS A 127 8.01 14.58 0.25
C LYS A 127 6.75 13.76 0.57
N LYS A 128 5.62 14.43 0.87
CA LYS A 128 4.33 13.81 1.21
C LYS A 128 3.34 13.85 0.05
N ALA A 129 3.80 14.24 -1.14
CA ALA A 129 2.96 14.28 -2.34
C ALA A 129 2.37 12.89 -2.66
N GLY A 130 1.07 12.86 -2.94
CA GLY A 130 0.35 11.64 -3.30
C GLY A 130 0.01 10.70 -2.15
N LYS A 131 0.55 10.92 -0.93
CA LYS A 131 0.26 10.12 0.26
C LYS A 131 -1.07 10.51 0.90
N ASN A 132 -1.69 9.56 1.60
CA ASN A 132 -2.88 9.84 2.40
C ASN A 132 -2.49 10.64 3.63
N ILE A 133 -3.18 11.75 3.89
CA ILE A 133 -2.88 12.66 4.99
C ILE A 133 -4.07 12.72 5.96
N GLY A 134 -3.92 12.14 7.13
CA GLY A 134 -4.86 12.32 8.25
C GLY A 134 -4.47 13.51 9.10
N LEU A 135 -5.45 14.25 9.65
CA LEU A 135 -5.20 15.37 10.54
C LEU A 135 -5.94 15.19 11.86
N ILE A 136 -5.18 15.26 12.96
CA ILE A 136 -5.67 15.23 14.33
C ILE A 136 -5.30 16.55 15.01
N VAL A 137 -6.30 17.29 15.49
CA VAL A 137 -6.10 18.58 16.12
C VAL A 137 -6.64 18.60 17.52
N SER A 138 -5.83 19.06 18.48
CA SER A 138 -6.29 19.36 19.85
C SER A 138 -6.36 20.88 20.07
N SER A 139 -7.50 21.36 20.56
CA SER A 139 -7.69 22.77 20.95
C SER A 139 -8.61 22.90 22.16
N ALA A 140 -8.63 24.07 22.79
CA ALA A 140 -9.51 24.31 23.93
C ALA A 140 -10.98 24.43 23.50
N SER A 141 -11.27 25.30 22.53
CA SER A 141 -12.66 25.63 22.15
C SER A 141 -12.85 26.10 20.72
N THR A 142 -11.76 26.48 20.03
CA THR A 142 -11.82 27.07 18.69
C THR A 142 -11.86 26.00 17.63
N GLY A 143 -12.66 26.17 16.57
CA GLY A 143 -12.69 25.28 15.41
C GLY A 143 -11.34 25.21 14.68
N ILE A 144 -11.13 24.16 13.90
CA ILE A 144 -9.83 23.73 13.37
C ILE A 144 -9.54 24.14 11.92
N SER A 145 -10.42 24.91 11.29
CA SER A 145 -10.31 25.26 9.86
C SER A 145 -9.00 25.96 9.48
N GLY A 146 -8.42 26.78 10.38
CA GLY A 146 -7.12 27.40 10.14
C GLY A 146 -5.97 26.39 10.15
N VAL A 147 -6.04 25.36 11.02
CA VAL A 147 -5.06 24.27 11.02
C VAL A 147 -5.17 23.42 9.74
N GLU A 148 -6.39 23.16 9.27
CA GLU A 148 -6.63 22.48 8.00
C GLU A 148 -6.07 23.27 6.81
N SER A 149 -6.24 24.61 6.83
CA SER A 149 -5.68 25.49 5.82
C SER A 149 -4.14 25.45 5.82
N ASP A 150 -3.51 25.53 7.00
CA ASP A 150 -2.06 25.42 7.14
C ASP A 150 -1.54 24.07 6.64
N ALA A 151 -2.21 22.98 6.99
CA ALA A 151 -1.84 21.64 6.55
C ALA A 151 -1.87 21.54 5.01
N ARG A 152 -2.93 22.01 4.36
CA ARG A 152 -3.05 22.00 2.89
C ARG A 152 -2.03 22.89 2.20
N ARG A 153 -1.72 24.05 2.78
CA ARG A 153 -0.67 24.96 2.28
C ARG A 153 0.71 24.29 2.34
N LEU A 154 1.01 23.61 3.43
CA LEU A 154 2.32 23.01 3.71
C LEU A 154 2.51 21.62 3.10
N VAL A 155 1.42 20.93 2.72
CA VAL A 155 1.42 19.63 2.03
C VAL A 155 0.56 19.72 0.77
N PRO A 156 0.97 20.47 -0.26
CA PRO A 156 0.09 20.88 -1.37
C PRO A 156 -0.44 19.74 -2.23
N ASN A 157 0.25 18.61 -2.30
CA ASN A 157 -0.14 17.47 -3.13
C ASN A 157 -0.51 16.23 -2.28
N GLY A 158 -0.85 16.41 -1.00
CA GLY A 158 -1.33 15.34 -0.14
C GLY A 158 -2.80 15.00 -0.41
N LYS A 159 -3.16 13.72 -0.30
CA LYS A 159 -4.54 13.26 -0.34
C LYS A 159 -5.15 13.36 1.06
N PHE A 160 -5.77 14.49 1.38
CA PHE A 160 -6.31 14.72 2.71
C PHE A 160 -7.55 13.87 2.99
N LEU A 161 -7.46 13.05 4.03
CA LEU A 161 -8.57 12.26 4.57
C LEU A 161 -9.57 13.20 5.27
N THR A 162 -10.84 12.96 5.07
CA THR A 162 -11.92 13.76 5.65
C THR A 162 -12.96 12.88 6.33
N PRO A 163 -13.44 13.29 7.51
CA PRO A 163 -13.16 14.53 8.23
C PRO A 163 -11.82 14.51 8.97
N SER A 164 -11.26 15.68 9.30
CA SER A 164 -10.19 15.78 10.29
C SER A 164 -10.72 15.47 11.70
N LEU A 165 -9.89 14.87 12.55
CA LEU A 165 -10.25 14.60 13.94
C LEU A 165 -9.98 15.83 14.81
N TRP A 166 -11.01 16.34 15.46
CA TRP A 166 -10.88 17.41 16.44
C TRP A 166 -11.26 16.92 17.83
N ILE A 167 -10.30 16.93 18.76
CA ILE A 167 -10.49 16.58 20.16
C ILE A 167 -10.20 17.79 21.04
N ARG A 168 -11.21 18.27 21.77
CA ARG A 168 -11.02 19.35 22.73
C ARG A 168 -10.08 18.88 23.85
N SER A 169 -9.23 19.79 24.36
CA SER A 169 -8.30 19.49 25.47
C SER A 169 -8.98 18.92 26.72
N SER A 170 -10.24 19.34 26.98
CA SER A 170 -11.06 18.80 28.06
C SER A 170 -11.62 17.39 27.80
N GLN A 171 -11.52 16.87 26.57
CA GLN A 171 -12.08 15.59 26.13
C GLN A 171 -11.02 14.54 25.82
N THR A 172 -9.75 14.80 26.13
CA THR A 172 -8.64 13.85 25.86
C THR A 172 -8.78 12.54 26.62
N SER A 173 -9.52 12.50 27.74
CA SER A 173 -9.86 11.25 28.45
C SER A 173 -10.80 10.33 27.66
N ASN A 174 -11.54 10.88 26.69
CA ASN A 174 -12.47 10.15 25.83
C ASN A 174 -11.92 9.97 24.41
N ALA A 175 -10.60 10.14 24.23
CA ALA A 175 -9.96 10.06 22.92
C ALA A 175 -10.19 8.72 22.23
N ALA A 176 -10.17 7.60 22.96
CA ALA A 176 -10.36 6.25 22.43
C ALA A 176 -11.59 6.14 21.53
N THR A 177 -12.77 6.50 22.05
CA THR A 177 -14.02 6.41 21.29
C THR A 177 -14.06 7.36 20.09
N GLN A 178 -13.51 8.57 20.25
CA GLN A 178 -13.48 9.55 19.17
C GLN A 178 -12.53 9.10 18.04
N ILE A 179 -11.38 8.50 18.37
CA ILE A 179 -10.44 7.93 17.44
C ILE A 179 -11.08 6.76 16.68
N THR A 180 -11.69 5.80 17.39
CA THR A 180 -12.40 4.66 16.75
C THR A 180 -13.45 5.16 15.75
N SER A 181 -14.25 6.16 16.15
CA SER A 181 -15.28 6.75 15.27
C SER A 181 -14.67 7.45 14.06
N TRP A 182 -13.55 8.16 14.24
CA TRP A 182 -12.83 8.83 13.18
C TRP A 182 -12.18 7.86 12.21
N LEU A 183 -11.48 6.83 12.69
CA LEU A 183 -10.89 5.78 11.85
C LEU A 183 -11.95 5.11 10.96
N LYS A 184 -13.15 4.89 11.50
CA LYS A 184 -14.29 4.39 10.72
C LYS A 184 -14.77 5.42 9.69
N ALA A 185 -14.86 6.70 10.06
CA ALA A 185 -15.35 7.77 9.19
C ALA A 185 -14.43 8.03 7.98
N ILE A 186 -13.11 7.87 8.14
CA ILE A 186 -12.13 7.98 7.05
C ILE A 186 -11.88 6.65 6.33
N ASP A 187 -12.59 5.59 6.68
CA ASP A 187 -12.38 4.23 6.17
C ASP A 187 -10.90 3.78 6.24
N PHE A 188 -10.29 3.97 7.40
CA PHE A 188 -8.86 3.69 7.61
C PHE A 188 -8.48 2.25 7.28
N SER A 189 -9.39 1.30 7.48
CA SER A 189 -9.15 -0.10 7.15
C SER A 189 -8.87 -0.33 5.67
N SER A 190 -9.47 0.47 4.78
CA SER A 190 -9.20 0.41 3.35
C SER A 190 -7.84 0.99 2.97
N LEU A 191 -7.30 1.93 3.76
CA LEU A 191 -6.00 2.57 3.51
C LEU A 191 -4.81 1.65 3.85
N SER A 192 -5.01 0.70 4.76
CA SER A 192 -4.01 -0.30 5.15
C SER A 192 -4.05 -1.56 4.28
N THR A 193 -4.93 -1.59 3.28
CA THR A 193 -5.07 -2.68 2.32
C THR A 193 -4.81 -2.17 0.91
N PRO A 194 -4.25 -2.98 0.00
CA PRO A 194 -4.06 -2.60 -1.40
C PRO A 194 -5.34 -2.08 -2.04
N ASP A 195 -5.20 -1.05 -2.88
CA ASP A 195 -6.32 -0.54 -3.68
C ASP A 195 -6.71 -1.60 -4.72
N MET A 196 -8.00 -2.00 -4.71
CA MET A 196 -8.54 -3.00 -5.63
C MET A 196 -8.88 -2.45 -7.02
N THR A 197 -8.40 -1.24 -7.39
CA THR A 197 -8.55 -0.73 -8.77
C THR A 197 -7.85 -1.62 -9.79
N ASN A 198 -6.77 -2.32 -9.39
CA ASN A 198 -6.15 -3.40 -10.16
C ASN A 198 -6.28 -4.73 -9.38
N ASN A 199 -7.46 -5.32 -9.43
CA ASN A 199 -7.75 -6.58 -8.74
C ASN A 199 -7.51 -7.83 -9.61
N GLN A 200 -6.74 -7.68 -10.69
CA GLN A 200 -6.42 -8.79 -11.57
C GLN A 200 -5.08 -9.41 -11.21
N ILE A 201 -5.05 -10.73 -11.22
CA ILE A 201 -3.86 -11.53 -11.00
C ILE A 201 -3.63 -12.49 -12.17
N ASN A 202 -2.36 -12.85 -12.38
CA ASN A 202 -1.95 -13.91 -13.29
C ASN A 202 -1.73 -15.20 -12.48
N ILE A 203 -2.12 -16.31 -13.06
CA ILE A 203 -1.91 -17.67 -12.57
C ILE A 203 -1.13 -18.41 -13.65
N ALA A 204 0.20 -18.37 -13.58
CA ALA A 204 1.06 -19.10 -14.51
C ALA A 204 1.12 -20.58 -14.09
N VAL A 205 0.66 -21.48 -14.95
CA VAL A 205 0.68 -22.93 -14.71
C VAL A 205 1.98 -23.49 -15.30
N ALA A 206 2.68 -24.31 -14.54
CA ALA A 206 3.87 -24.99 -15.04
C ALA A 206 3.52 -25.83 -16.29
N GLY A 207 4.20 -25.57 -17.40
CA GLY A 207 3.87 -26.15 -18.71
C GLY A 207 3.40 -25.14 -19.76
N GLY A 208 3.25 -23.86 -19.37
CA GLY A 208 3.17 -22.75 -20.30
C GLY A 208 1.84 -21.99 -20.43
N THR A 209 0.77 -22.40 -19.75
CA THR A 209 -0.50 -21.67 -19.76
C THR A 209 -0.54 -20.65 -18.63
N THR A 210 -0.90 -19.40 -18.94
CA THR A 210 -1.21 -18.38 -17.94
C THR A 210 -2.71 -18.06 -17.99
N LEU A 211 -3.39 -18.25 -16.87
CA LEU A 211 -4.76 -17.81 -16.65
C LEU A 211 -4.74 -16.43 -15.98
N THR A 212 -5.76 -15.62 -16.22
CA THR A 212 -6.00 -14.40 -15.46
C THR A 212 -7.19 -14.59 -14.54
N ALA A 213 -7.19 -13.92 -13.41
CA ALA A 213 -8.31 -13.96 -12.47
C ALA A 213 -8.59 -12.58 -11.90
N THR A 214 -9.86 -12.34 -11.57
CA THR A 214 -10.31 -11.12 -10.88
C THR A 214 -10.56 -11.45 -9.40
N LEU A 215 -9.90 -10.74 -8.51
CA LEU A 215 -10.07 -10.88 -7.07
C LEU A 215 -11.37 -10.22 -6.58
N SER A 216 -11.95 -10.79 -5.54
CA SER A 216 -13.12 -10.25 -4.85
C SER A 216 -12.75 -9.04 -3.99
N ASP A 217 -13.70 -8.14 -3.72
CA ASP A 217 -13.50 -7.04 -2.78
C ASP A 217 -13.81 -7.48 -1.34
N ASN A 218 -12.84 -8.13 -0.70
CA ASN A 218 -12.86 -8.48 0.72
C ASN A 218 -11.45 -8.47 1.32
N SER A 219 -11.33 -8.51 2.64
CA SER A 219 -10.04 -8.42 3.32
C SER A 219 -9.07 -9.55 2.98
N SER A 220 -9.57 -10.76 2.66
CA SER A 220 -8.74 -11.90 2.28
C SER A 220 -8.10 -11.71 0.90
N ALA A 221 -8.90 -11.24 -0.07
CA ALA A 221 -8.45 -10.97 -1.43
C ALA A 221 -7.49 -9.78 -1.47
N LYS A 222 -7.76 -8.74 -0.68
CA LYS A 222 -6.86 -7.60 -0.48
C LYS A 222 -5.52 -8.04 0.11
N ALA A 223 -5.53 -8.90 1.11
CA ALA A 223 -4.32 -9.44 1.70
C ALA A 223 -3.54 -10.32 0.70
N LEU A 224 -4.23 -11.12 -0.14
CA LEU A 224 -3.58 -11.86 -1.22
C LEU A 224 -2.94 -10.92 -2.24
N LEU A 225 -3.66 -9.89 -2.69
CA LEU A 225 -3.13 -8.90 -3.64
C LEU A 225 -1.86 -8.25 -3.10
N LYS A 226 -1.90 -7.82 -1.85
CA LYS A 226 -0.75 -7.26 -1.14
C LYS A 226 0.44 -8.22 -1.07
N LEU A 227 0.19 -9.51 -0.78
CA LEU A 227 1.23 -10.53 -0.81
C LEU A 227 1.88 -10.63 -2.20
N LEU A 228 1.09 -10.51 -3.27
CA LEU A 228 1.55 -10.58 -4.66
C LEU A 228 2.25 -9.30 -5.13
N GLU A 229 1.92 -8.13 -4.57
CA GLU A 229 2.62 -6.87 -4.81
C GLU A 229 4.07 -6.89 -4.28
N ALA A 230 4.32 -7.64 -3.21
CA ALA A 230 5.67 -7.87 -2.69
C ALA A 230 6.51 -8.79 -3.58
N GLY A 231 5.87 -9.57 -4.45
CA GLY A 231 6.52 -10.46 -5.42
C GLY A 231 5.69 -11.68 -5.77
N PRO A 232 6.03 -12.38 -6.87
CA PRO A 232 5.32 -13.59 -7.28
C PRO A 232 5.39 -14.70 -6.23
N VAL A 233 4.26 -15.39 -6.03
CA VAL A 233 4.14 -16.53 -5.10
C VAL A 233 4.00 -17.84 -5.87
N THR A 234 4.93 -18.75 -5.67
CA THR A 234 4.88 -20.11 -6.26
C THR A 234 4.26 -21.09 -5.28
N ILE A 235 3.27 -21.83 -5.73
CA ILE A 235 2.50 -22.80 -4.95
C ILE A 235 2.59 -24.19 -5.59
N ASN A 236 2.97 -25.18 -4.80
CA ASN A 236 2.84 -26.58 -5.18
C ASN A 236 1.43 -27.07 -4.81
N MET A 237 0.62 -27.34 -5.80
CA MET A 237 -0.77 -27.77 -5.62
C MET A 237 -0.92 -29.25 -5.92
N HIS A 238 -1.88 -29.90 -5.26
CA HIS A 238 -2.27 -31.29 -5.51
C HIS A 238 -3.78 -31.38 -5.77
N ASP A 239 -4.19 -32.47 -6.44
CA ASP A 239 -5.61 -32.77 -6.60
C ASP A 239 -6.23 -33.21 -5.27
N TYR A 240 -7.43 -32.68 -4.99
CA TYR A 240 -8.23 -33.14 -3.89
C TYR A 240 -9.63 -33.54 -4.38
N ALA A 241 -10.07 -34.76 -4.02
CA ALA A 241 -11.38 -35.35 -4.33
C ALA A 241 -11.81 -35.24 -5.81
N ASN A 242 -10.88 -35.01 -6.74
CA ASN A 242 -11.13 -34.83 -8.17
C ASN A 242 -12.07 -33.62 -8.49
N MET A 243 -12.02 -32.58 -7.66
CA MET A 243 -12.85 -31.37 -7.81
C MET A 243 -12.05 -30.06 -7.70
N GLU A 244 -10.84 -30.09 -7.15
CA GLU A 244 -10.05 -28.91 -6.89
C GLU A 244 -8.54 -29.17 -6.92
N LYS A 245 -7.77 -28.11 -7.18
CA LYS A 245 -6.34 -28.02 -6.87
C LYS A 245 -6.18 -27.21 -5.59
N VAL A 246 -5.42 -27.74 -4.63
CA VAL A 246 -5.17 -27.09 -3.34
C VAL A 246 -3.68 -27.05 -3.03
N GLY A 247 -3.19 -25.93 -2.51
CA GLY A 247 -1.81 -25.75 -2.07
C GLY A 247 -1.67 -24.62 -1.06
N SER A 248 -0.63 -24.68 -0.23
CA SER A 248 -0.42 -23.73 0.86
C SER A 248 0.18 -22.42 0.38
N LEU A 249 -0.39 -21.31 0.83
CA LEU A 249 0.22 -19.98 0.78
C LEU A 249 1.41 -19.91 1.77
N PRO A 250 2.36 -19.01 1.56
CA PRO A 250 3.50 -18.85 2.47
C PRO A 250 3.10 -18.31 3.84
N GLU A 251 1.95 -17.64 3.94
CA GLU A 251 1.41 -17.09 5.18
C GLU A 251 -0.11 -17.25 5.27
N SER A 252 -0.67 -16.99 6.46
CA SER A 252 -2.12 -17.02 6.68
C SER A 252 -2.73 -15.65 6.38
N LEU A 253 -3.82 -15.65 5.62
CA LEU A 253 -4.60 -14.46 5.29
C LEU A 253 -5.84 -14.34 6.19
N PRO A 254 -6.42 -13.14 6.34
CA PRO A 254 -7.72 -12.96 7.00
C PRO A 254 -8.80 -13.86 6.39
N ARG A 255 -9.74 -14.32 7.19
CA ARG A 255 -10.86 -15.18 6.74
C ARG A 255 -12.16 -14.39 6.67
N ASN A 256 -12.90 -14.59 5.58
CA ASN A 256 -14.26 -14.07 5.36
C ASN A 256 -15.18 -15.23 4.98
N ASP A 257 -15.18 -16.27 5.81
CA ASP A 257 -15.88 -17.51 5.51
C ASP A 257 -17.39 -17.30 5.42
N MET A 258 -17.97 -17.86 4.37
CA MET A 258 -19.40 -17.91 4.13
C MET A 258 -19.78 -19.22 3.48
N TYR A 259 -21.01 -19.69 3.73
CA TYR A 259 -21.53 -20.90 3.13
C TYR A 259 -21.99 -20.64 1.70
N PHE A 260 -21.31 -21.23 0.72
CA PHE A 260 -21.69 -21.14 -0.70
C PHE A 260 -21.22 -22.34 -1.49
N THR A 261 -21.72 -22.48 -2.71
CA THR A 261 -21.25 -23.47 -3.68
C THR A 261 -20.18 -22.86 -4.57
N ALA A 262 -18.94 -23.31 -4.43
CA ALA A 262 -17.86 -23.01 -5.37
C ALA A 262 -18.13 -23.72 -6.71
N GLN A 263 -17.78 -23.08 -7.80
CA GLN A 263 -17.97 -23.54 -9.18
C GLN A 263 -16.63 -23.54 -9.93
N PRO A 264 -16.53 -24.19 -11.10
CA PRO A 264 -15.34 -24.12 -11.93
C PRO A 264 -14.84 -22.69 -12.13
N GLY A 265 -13.55 -22.47 -11.86
CA GLY A 265 -12.89 -21.17 -11.91
C GLY A 265 -12.94 -20.35 -10.63
N ASP A 266 -13.71 -20.75 -9.62
CA ASP A 266 -13.69 -20.03 -8.34
C ASP A 266 -12.34 -20.25 -7.63
N LEU A 267 -11.76 -19.12 -7.14
CA LEU A 267 -10.59 -19.09 -6.28
C LEU A 267 -11.05 -18.94 -4.83
N VAL A 268 -10.55 -19.82 -3.98
CA VAL A 268 -11.01 -19.93 -2.60
C VAL A 268 -9.82 -19.98 -1.64
N LEU A 269 -9.98 -19.38 -0.48
CA LEU A 269 -9.10 -19.56 0.67
C LEU A 269 -9.78 -20.51 1.65
N TYR A 270 -9.12 -21.62 1.98
CA TYR A 270 -9.57 -22.58 2.97
C TYR A 270 -8.65 -22.55 4.19
N LEU A 271 -9.21 -22.53 5.39
CA LEU A 271 -8.51 -22.47 6.68
C LEU A 271 -7.48 -21.33 6.82
N GLY A 272 -7.61 -20.27 6.00
CA GLY A 272 -6.76 -19.09 6.07
C GLY A 272 -5.43 -19.17 5.31
N ASN A 273 -4.97 -20.33 4.91
CA ASN A 273 -3.69 -20.49 4.21
C ASN A 273 -3.68 -21.46 3.03
N GLN A 274 -4.80 -22.12 2.73
CA GLN A 274 -4.90 -23.01 1.58
C GLN A 274 -5.51 -22.23 0.42
N PHE A 275 -4.74 -22.03 -0.65
CA PHE A 275 -5.21 -21.49 -1.93
C PHE A 275 -5.80 -22.63 -2.76
N VAL A 276 -7.03 -22.46 -3.22
CA VAL A 276 -7.81 -23.47 -3.92
C VAL A 276 -8.30 -22.94 -5.25
N ILE A 277 -8.17 -23.77 -6.31
CA ILE A 277 -8.77 -23.54 -7.63
C ILE A 277 -9.77 -24.67 -7.87
N TYR A 278 -11.06 -24.32 -7.93
CA TYR A 278 -12.12 -25.27 -8.24
C TYR A 278 -12.23 -25.54 -9.74
N TYR A 279 -12.37 -26.80 -10.10
CA TYR A 279 -12.74 -27.24 -11.46
C TYR A 279 -13.99 -28.14 -11.46
N ASP A 280 -14.61 -28.37 -10.29
CA ASP A 280 -15.93 -28.95 -10.12
C ASP A 280 -16.65 -28.23 -8.96
N ASN A 281 -17.90 -28.55 -8.73
CA ASN A 281 -18.72 -27.91 -7.71
C ASN A 281 -18.43 -28.48 -6.32
N ASN A 282 -18.34 -27.61 -5.32
CA ASN A 282 -18.29 -28.00 -3.92
C ASN A 282 -19.01 -26.99 -3.04
N THR A 283 -19.79 -27.46 -2.07
CA THR A 283 -20.54 -26.61 -1.16
C THR A 283 -20.01 -26.76 0.26
N TYR A 284 -19.46 -25.68 0.78
CA TYR A 284 -18.93 -25.66 2.15
C TYR A 284 -18.78 -24.21 2.66
N ASN A 285 -18.18 -24.06 3.82
CA ASN A 285 -17.88 -22.78 4.44
C ASN A 285 -16.48 -22.33 4.02
N PHE A 286 -16.41 -21.40 3.07
CA PHE A 286 -15.18 -20.93 2.43
C PHE A 286 -15.06 -19.43 2.43
N THR A 287 -13.84 -18.94 2.27
CA THR A 287 -13.58 -17.54 1.90
C THR A 287 -13.37 -17.42 0.38
N ARG A 288 -14.20 -16.67 -0.30
CA ARG A 288 -14.02 -16.40 -1.73
C ARG A 288 -12.85 -15.42 -1.94
N LEU A 289 -11.85 -15.81 -2.73
CA LEU A 289 -10.74 -14.93 -3.13
C LEU A 289 -10.99 -14.24 -4.47
N GLY A 290 -11.70 -14.90 -5.39
CA GLY A 290 -11.94 -14.38 -6.73
C GLY A 290 -12.42 -15.43 -7.70
N LYS A 291 -12.27 -15.13 -9.01
CA LYS A 291 -12.65 -16.04 -10.09
C LYS A 291 -11.70 -15.89 -11.29
N ILE A 292 -11.37 -17.00 -11.93
CA ILE A 292 -10.65 -17.04 -13.21
C ILE A 292 -11.50 -16.36 -14.27
N ASN A 293 -10.89 -15.47 -15.05
CA ASN A 293 -11.53 -14.75 -16.14
C ASN A 293 -11.74 -15.68 -17.35
N GLY A 294 -12.86 -15.52 -18.02
CA GLY A 294 -13.26 -16.36 -19.14
C GLY A 294 -14.28 -17.43 -18.75
N ASN A 295 -14.85 -18.08 -19.75
CA ASN A 295 -15.83 -19.14 -19.59
C ASN A 295 -15.15 -20.50 -19.78
N TYR A 296 -14.64 -21.06 -18.70
CA TYR A 296 -14.04 -22.38 -18.69
C TYR A 296 -15.01 -23.40 -18.10
N SER A 297 -15.19 -24.52 -18.78
CA SER A 297 -15.78 -25.73 -18.19
C SER A 297 -14.80 -26.36 -17.18
N GLY A 298 -15.32 -27.16 -16.26
CA GLY A 298 -14.48 -27.89 -15.32
C GLY A 298 -13.48 -28.81 -16.02
N GLY A 299 -13.85 -29.44 -17.13
CA GLY A 299 -12.97 -30.29 -17.93
C GLY A 299 -11.82 -29.51 -18.58
N GLU A 300 -12.07 -28.31 -19.09
CA GLU A 300 -11.03 -27.43 -19.65
C GLU A 300 -10.06 -26.98 -18.56
N LEU A 301 -10.55 -26.52 -17.42
CA LEU A 301 -9.70 -26.14 -16.29
C LEU A 301 -8.84 -27.31 -15.79
N LYS A 302 -9.45 -28.49 -15.66
CA LYS A 302 -8.73 -29.70 -15.29
C LYS A 302 -7.65 -30.07 -16.30
N SER A 303 -7.90 -29.88 -17.60
CA SER A 303 -6.91 -30.09 -18.66
C SER A 303 -5.74 -29.10 -18.56
N ILE A 304 -6.02 -27.80 -18.30
CA ILE A 304 -5.03 -26.75 -18.14
C ILE A 304 -4.18 -26.98 -16.87
N LEU A 305 -4.83 -27.30 -15.75
CA LEU A 305 -4.17 -27.53 -14.46
C LEU A 305 -3.47 -28.89 -14.38
N GLY A 306 -3.71 -29.78 -15.35
CA GLY A 306 -3.12 -31.11 -15.43
C GLY A 306 -3.66 -32.09 -14.38
N ASN A 307 -3.27 -33.37 -14.51
CA ASN A 307 -3.61 -34.42 -13.55
C ASN A 307 -2.57 -34.46 -12.42
N GLY A 308 -3.00 -34.74 -11.19
CA GLY A 308 -2.12 -34.86 -10.03
C GLY A 308 -1.55 -33.52 -9.55
N ASN A 309 -0.26 -33.49 -9.23
CA ASN A 309 0.38 -32.29 -8.71
C ASN A 309 0.69 -31.29 -9.82
N VAL A 310 0.55 -30.01 -9.53
CA VAL A 310 0.88 -28.91 -10.43
C VAL A 310 1.57 -27.79 -9.65
N VAL A 311 2.53 -27.12 -10.29
CA VAL A 311 3.13 -25.91 -9.76
C VAL A 311 2.48 -24.72 -10.46
N ILE A 312 1.99 -23.77 -9.68
CA ILE A 312 1.52 -22.49 -10.20
C ILE A 312 2.33 -21.34 -9.62
N THR A 313 2.41 -20.25 -10.35
CA THR A 313 2.96 -18.99 -9.85
C THR A 313 1.88 -17.91 -9.97
N LEU A 314 1.54 -17.29 -8.84
CA LEU A 314 0.64 -16.14 -8.76
C LEU A 314 1.45 -14.86 -8.86
N SER A 315 0.97 -13.88 -9.61
CA SER A 315 1.54 -12.53 -9.69
C SER A 315 0.45 -11.49 -9.93
N VAL A 316 0.70 -10.24 -9.58
CA VAL A 316 -0.19 -9.13 -9.97
C VAL A 316 -0.22 -9.06 -11.49
N SER A 317 -1.40 -8.84 -12.06
CA SER A 317 -1.52 -8.56 -13.49
C SER A 317 -1.12 -7.10 -13.74
N ASP A 318 -0.01 -6.88 -14.42
CA ASP A 318 0.41 -5.53 -14.79
C ASP A 318 -0.63 -4.88 -15.70
N SER A 319 -1.41 -3.94 -15.18
CA SER A 319 -2.36 -3.12 -15.97
C SER A 319 -1.67 -2.22 -17.01
N ASN A 320 -0.35 -2.17 -17.01
CA ASN A 320 0.49 -1.35 -17.89
C ASN A 320 1.14 -2.12 -19.04
N GLY A 321 0.62 -3.28 -19.46
CA GLY A 321 0.99 -3.91 -20.75
C GLY A 321 2.50 -4.08 -21.01
N ILE A 322 3.29 -4.38 -19.95
CA ILE A 322 4.72 -4.70 -20.11
C ILE A 322 4.80 -6.22 -20.26
N HIS A 323 4.95 -6.69 -21.48
CA HIS A 323 5.28 -8.09 -21.75
C HIS A 323 6.76 -8.20 -22.04
N ASP A 324 7.47 -9.04 -21.28
CA ASP A 324 8.79 -9.52 -21.68
C ASP A 324 8.65 -10.35 -22.94
N PHE A 325 9.35 -9.96 -23.99
CA PHE A 325 9.49 -10.80 -25.17
C PHE A 325 10.39 -12.00 -24.88
N ALA A 326 9.81 -13.13 -24.54
CA ALA A 326 10.41 -14.40 -24.91
C ALA A 326 10.23 -14.54 -26.43
N ALA A 327 11.31 -14.70 -27.16
CA ALA A 327 11.29 -14.86 -28.59
C ALA A 327 10.54 -16.16 -28.95
N ASP A 328 9.25 -16.07 -29.21
CA ASP A 328 8.49 -17.14 -29.83
C ASP A 328 8.63 -17.01 -31.35
N THR A 329 9.41 -17.90 -31.94
CA THR A 329 9.75 -17.94 -33.38
C THR A 329 8.70 -18.70 -34.18
N SER A 330 7.39 -18.41 -34.00
CA SER A 330 6.38 -18.97 -34.89
C SER A 330 5.07 -18.17 -34.90
N SER A 331 5.04 -17.09 -35.67
CA SER A 331 3.91 -16.73 -36.53
C SER A 331 4.24 -15.47 -37.34
N SER A 332 4.07 -15.56 -38.65
CA SER A 332 4.27 -14.53 -39.64
C SER A 332 3.15 -13.47 -39.61
N ASN A 333 3.24 -12.53 -38.68
CA ASN A 333 2.58 -11.24 -38.82
C ASN A 333 3.60 -10.17 -38.46
N GLU A 334 4.00 -9.35 -39.47
CA GLU A 334 4.98 -8.27 -39.32
C GLU A 334 4.47 -7.22 -38.31
N SER A 335 4.88 -7.38 -37.08
CA SER A 335 4.65 -6.36 -36.06
C SER A 335 5.72 -5.27 -36.21
N ASN A 336 5.31 -4.01 -36.36
CA ASN A 336 6.23 -2.88 -36.43
C ASN A 336 6.65 -2.45 -35.02
N VAL A 337 7.96 -2.41 -34.76
CA VAL A 337 8.53 -1.96 -33.50
C VAL A 337 9.17 -0.59 -33.66
N TYR A 338 8.93 0.31 -32.74
CA TYR A 338 9.46 1.68 -32.74
C TYR A 338 10.20 1.95 -31.43
N ASN A 339 11.29 2.73 -31.48
CA ASN A 339 11.91 3.28 -30.27
C ASN A 339 11.06 4.43 -29.69
N ILE A 340 11.44 4.93 -28.51
CA ILE A 340 10.72 6.05 -27.84
C ILE A 340 10.76 7.37 -28.64
N SER A 341 11.65 7.49 -29.64
CA SER A 341 11.74 8.63 -30.55
C SER A 341 10.86 8.46 -31.80
N GLY A 342 10.06 7.38 -31.87
CA GLY A 342 9.15 7.09 -32.99
C GLY A 342 9.84 6.51 -34.24
N GLN A 343 11.10 6.13 -34.16
CA GLN A 343 11.82 5.50 -35.28
C GLN A 343 11.53 3.99 -35.29
N ARG A 344 11.19 3.44 -36.45
CA ARG A 344 11.02 2.01 -36.66
C ARG A 344 12.36 1.28 -36.50
N VAL A 345 12.37 0.22 -35.68
CA VAL A 345 13.57 -0.62 -35.46
C VAL A 345 13.28 -2.04 -35.90
N SER A 346 14.30 -2.68 -36.51
CA SER A 346 14.15 -4.06 -36.98
C SER A 346 14.26 -5.05 -35.81
N VAL A 347 13.30 -5.96 -35.71
CA VAL A 347 13.30 -7.02 -34.65
C VAL A 347 14.36 -8.07 -34.92
N LYS A 348 14.91 -8.14 -36.15
CA LYS A 348 15.97 -9.09 -36.54
C LYS A 348 17.34 -8.76 -35.95
N ASP A 349 17.53 -7.51 -35.55
CA ASP A 349 18.75 -7.08 -34.89
C ASP A 349 18.54 -7.22 -33.37
N ASN A 350 19.59 -7.67 -32.69
CA ASN A 350 19.56 -7.82 -31.22
C ASN A 350 19.32 -6.45 -30.61
N LEU A 351 18.06 -6.10 -30.35
CA LEU A 351 17.65 -4.79 -29.81
C LEU A 351 18.33 -4.55 -28.45
N PRO A 352 18.97 -3.39 -28.23
CA PRO A 352 19.57 -3.04 -26.95
C PRO A 352 18.46 -2.97 -25.84
N LYS A 353 18.86 -3.11 -24.57
CA LYS A 353 17.94 -2.90 -23.46
C LYS A 353 17.34 -1.50 -23.54
N GLY A 354 16.01 -1.41 -23.53
CA GLY A 354 15.31 -0.14 -23.67
C GLY A 354 13.80 -0.29 -23.78
N VAL A 355 13.12 0.85 -23.90
CA VAL A 355 11.67 0.93 -24.07
C VAL A 355 11.34 1.03 -25.55
N TYR A 356 10.41 0.21 -26.02
CA TYR A 356 9.96 0.16 -27.41
C TYR A 356 8.43 0.22 -27.48
N ILE A 357 7.88 0.60 -28.63
CA ILE A 357 6.45 0.59 -28.93
C ILE A 357 6.20 -0.45 -30.02
N LEU A 358 5.40 -1.46 -29.72
CA LEU A 358 4.94 -2.46 -30.67
C LEU A 358 3.60 -2.03 -31.25
N GLN A 359 3.53 -1.87 -32.58
CA GLN A 359 2.29 -1.63 -33.29
C GLN A 359 1.70 -2.98 -33.70
N SER A 360 0.56 -3.36 -33.11
CA SER A 360 -0.19 -4.57 -33.44
C SER A 360 -1.57 -4.21 -33.99
N ALA A 361 -2.30 -5.21 -34.51
CA ALA A 361 -3.69 -5.03 -34.96
C ALA A 361 -4.64 -4.59 -33.84
N GLU A 362 -4.28 -4.85 -32.58
CA GLU A 362 -5.04 -4.46 -31.38
C GLU A 362 -4.68 -3.07 -30.84
N GLY A 363 -3.71 -2.37 -31.49
CA GLY A 363 -3.23 -1.07 -31.11
C GLY A 363 -1.77 -1.06 -30.65
N PRO A 364 -1.19 0.13 -30.32
CA PRO A 364 0.18 0.25 -29.86
C PRO A 364 0.36 -0.26 -28.42
N LYS A 365 1.38 -1.11 -28.21
CA LYS A 365 1.76 -1.63 -26.88
C LYS A 365 3.18 -1.19 -26.54
N LYS A 366 3.42 -0.70 -25.31
CA LYS A 366 4.76 -0.39 -24.79
C LYS A 366 5.43 -1.68 -24.34
N VAL A 367 6.68 -1.89 -24.77
CA VAL A 367 7.50 -3.06 -24.40
C VAL A 367 8.86 -2.61 -23.88
N ILE A 368 9.42 -3.32 -22.92
CA ILE A 368 10.77 -3.10 -22.39
C ILE A 368 11.59 -4.37 -22.68
N ARG A 369 12.83 -4.18 -23.12
CA ARG A 369 13.79 -5.26 -23.34
C ARG A 369 14.98 -5.14 -22.39
#